data_d666442e97f154e9c7df964316cd7224
#
_entry.id   d666442e97f154e9c7df964316cd7224
#
_cell.length_a   1.000
_cell.length_b   1.000
_cell.length_c   1.000
_cell.angle_alpha   90.00
_cell.angle_beta   90.00
_cell.angle_gamma   90.00
#
_symmetry.space_group_name_H-M   'P 1'
#
loop_
_entity.id
_entity.type
_entity.pdbx_description
1 polymer ?
#
loop_
_entity_poly.entity_id
_entity_poly.type
_entity_poly.pdbx_seq_one_letter_code
_entity_poly.pdbx_strand_id
1 'polypeptide(L)'
;MTDSAARMTAESFLSRLADRGVEYVLANAGTDFAPIIEALSRNPGSNRKYPRVITVPHENVAVAMAHGYYRVSGKPAVVMVHVTVGTANAVCALMNAARDNVPIILGAGRTPLTETGHAASRNRSIHWGQEMFDQGGLTREFVKWDYELRAGQPADSVVDRALDIAMSEPRGPVYLTLPREVLADPAVPPRRDTVRPLGASPAVPSFAAVELAAAILSAAEFPLILTSSVGRKPEAMTELAALADEFAIPVVQSEARDISLPTDHPMCLGFDPSALLAMADAVAVFDSAVPWIPRLHPLKQDAKIICFGPDPLFTRYPFREFEADLLVTGESGAALTMLRESLSHAMRGRVATIEGRRRALGEARQQMIARRKNLVEQVKDQTPIHPLYLASCLNALKAKDAIIVNELGLPVGGLDLTTPRSYLGSSLAGGLGFGLGGGLGAKLAAPEREVIAAVGDGSYYFGNPLAYHYVSRAEKLPTLTIIANNHAWHAVRQATRDVYPDGHASKANAMPLVDLNPAPDFEKVAESCAGFGEKVTTPEQLMPALRRSFDAVRSGTPALLNVTTQNRG
;
A
#
# COMPACT_ATOMS: atom_id res chain seq x y z
N MET A 1 -13.94 -45.29 -21.98
CA MET A 1 -12.58 -44.79 -22.22
C MET A 1 -12.62 -43.30 -21.97
N THR A 2 -12.24 -42.89 -20.77
CA THR A 2 -12.12 -41.46 -20.43
C THR A 2 -10.89 -40.94 -21.14
N ASP A 3 -11.11 -40.17 -22.20
CA ASP A 3 -10.09 -39.44 -22.93
C ASP A 3 -9.38 -38.52 -21.94
N SER A 4 -8.24 -38.95 -21.43
CA SER A 4 -7.39 -38.12 -20.55
C SER A 4 -6.73 -37.09 -21.45
N ALA A 5 -7.47 -36.03 -21.79
CA ALA A 5 -6.94 -34.91 -22.54
C ALA A 5 -5.63 -34.43 -21.85
N ALA A 6 -4.57 -34.29 -22.64
CA ALA A 6 -3.27 -33.84 -22.11
C ALA A 6 -3.44 -32.53 -21.32
N ARG A 7 -2.74 -32.41 -20.18
CA ARG A 7 -2.75 -31.20 -19.33
C ARG A 7 -2.28 -30.00 -20.15
N MET A 8 -3.03 -28.90 -20.12
CA MET A 8 -2.66 -27.66 -20.80
C MET A 8 -1.62 -26.86 -19.96
N THR A 9 -0.81 -26.08 -20.66
CA THR A 9 0.12 -25.14 -20.00
C THR A 9 -0.61 -24.16 -19.08
N ALA A 10 -1.81 -23.68 -19.45
CA ALA A 10 -2.67 -22.86 -18.58
C ALA A 10 -3.06 -23.57 -17.28
N GLU A 11 -3.35 -24.88 -17.33
CA GLU A 11 -3.66 -25.67 -16.13
C GLU A 11 -2.42 -25.82 -15.23
N SER A 12 -1.22 -25.98 -15.81
CA SER A 12 0.05 -26.02 -15.09
C SER A 12 0.33 -24.69 -14.41
N PHE A 13 0.17 -23.59 -15.12
CA PHE A 13 0.32 -22.23 -14.59
C PHE A 13 -0.59 -22.00 -13.36
N LEU A 14 -1.90 -22.26 -13.49
CA LEU A 14 -2.86 -22.05 -12.41
C LEU A 14 -2.60 -22.96 -11.20
N SER A 15 -2.32 -24.26 -11.42
CA SER A 15 -2.07 -25.15 -10.30
C SER A 15 -0.77 -24.79 -9.57
N ARG A 16 0.29 -24.38 -10.30
CA ARG A 16 1.55 -23.99 -9.65
C ARG A 16 1.39 -22.74 -8.81
N LEU A 17 0.58 -21.76 -9.23
CA LEU A 17 0.25 -20.61 -8.40
C LEU A 17 -0.38 -21.04 -7.05
N ALA A 18 -1.35 -21.96 -7.09
CA ALA A 18 -1.99 -22.48 -5.88
C ALA A 18 -1.02 -23.27 -4.99
N ASP A 19 -0.17 -24.13 -5.57
CA ASP A 19 0.85 -24.89 -4.86
C ASP A 19 1.86 -23.98 -4.13
N ARG A 20 2.08 -22.77 -4.69
CA ARG A 20 2.93 -21.73 -4.10
C ARG A 20 2.20 -20.80 -3.16
N GLY A 21 0.93 -21.11 -2.79
CA GLY A 21 0.16 -20.36 -1.81
C GLY A 21 -0.49 -19.08 -2.32
N VAL A 22 -0.58 -18.88 -3.64
CA VAL A 22 -1.41 -17.82 -4.22
C VAL A 22 -2.88 -18.21 -4.07
N GLU A 23 -3.64 -17.40 -3.35
CA GLU A 23 -5.06 -17.66 -3.08
C GLU A 23 -5.99 -17.03 -4.12
N TYR A 24 -5.56 -15.90 -4.71
CA TYR A 24 -6.41 -15.12 -5.61
C TYR A 24 -5.71 -14.73 -6.91
N VAL A 25 -6.49 -14.76 -7.99
CA VAL A 25 -6.19 -14.13 -9.28
C VAL A 25 -7.25 -13.06 -9.51
N LEU A 26 -6.85 -11.80 -9.55
CA LEU A 26 -7.73 -10.66 -9.82
C LEU A 26 -7.66 -10.36 -11.31
N ALA A 27 -8.73 -10.59 -12.06
CA ALA A 27 -8.68 -10.64 -13.50
C ALA A 27 -9.64 -9.67 -14.19
N ASN A 28 -9.12 -8.95 -15.19
CA ASN A 28 -9.92 -8.29 -16.22
C ASN A 28 -9.69 -9.00 -17.55
N ALA A 29 -10.58 -9.94 -17.88
CA ALA A 29 -10.39 -10.86 -18.98
C ALA A 29 -10.57 -10.21 -20.36
N GLY A 30 -9.78 -10.65 -21.33
CA GLY A 30 -9.90 -10.30 -22.73
C GLY A 30 -9.84 -11.52 -23.64
N THR A 31 -9.68 -11.33 -24.95
CA THR A 31 -9.68 -12.41 -25.96
C THR A 31 -8.48 -13.36 -25.85
N ASP A 32 -7.47 -12.98 -25.12
CA ASP A 32 -6.26 -13.74 -24.79
C ASP A 32 -6.48 -14.77 -23.66
N PHE A 33 -7.57 -14.63 -22.89
CA PHE A 33 -7.87 -15.48 -21.75
C PHE A 33 -8.49 -16.84 -22.11
N ALA A 34 -8.77 -17.12 -23.38
CA ALA A 34 -9.44 -18.36 -23.78
C ALA A 34 -8.82 -19.64 -23.17
N PRO A 35 -7.48 -19.86 -23.16
CA PRO A 35 -6.89 -21.03 -22.50
C PRO A 35 -7.04 -21.05 -20.98
N ILE A 36 -7.03 -19.89 -20.33
CA ILE A 36 -7.24 -19.77 -18.87
C ILE A 36 -8.69 -20.11 -18.52
N ILE A 37 -9.66 -19.58 -19.30
CA ILE A 37 -11.09 -19.86 -19.11
C ILE A 37 -11.36 -21.35 -19.31
N GLU A 38 -10.78 -21.95 -20.35
CA GLU A 38 -10.91 -23.39 -20.61
C GLU A 38 -10.32 -24.22 -19.45
N ALA A 39 -9.12 -23.86 -18.97
CA ALA A 39 -8.49 -24.55 -17.84
C ALA A 39 -9.35 -24.48 -16.55
N LEU A 40 -9.94 -23.32 -16.27
CA LEU A 40 -10.87 -23.14 -15.14
C LEU A 40 -12.14 -23.97 -15.34
N SER A 41 -12.66 -24.06 -16.57
CA SER A 41 -13.87 -24.81 -16.90
C SER A 41 -13.66 -26.34 -16.82
N ARG A 42 -12.44 -26.83 -17.04
CA ARG A 42 -12.07 -28.26 -16.89
C ARG A 42 -11.90 -28.67 -15.43
N ASN A 43 -11.78 -27.74 -14.50
CA ASN A 43 -11.47 -28.02 -13.10
C ASN A 43 -12.61 -28.67 -12.28
N PRO A 44 -13.91 -28.42 -12.54
CA PRO A 44 -14.97 -29.12 -11.83
C PRO A 44 -14.84 -30.65 -11.96
N GLY A 45 -14.55 -31.33 -10.83
CA GLY A 45 -14.30 -32.78 -10.78
C GLY A 45 -12.83 -33.20 -10.87
N SER A 46 -11.88 -32.29 -11.02
CA SER A 46 -10.45 -32.56 -10.85
C SER A 46 -10.01 -32.37 -9.39
N ASN A 47 -9.02 -33.17 -8.95
CA ASN A 47 -8.39 -33.00 -7.63
C ASN A 47 -7.37 -31.83 -7.58
N ARG A 48 -7.31 -31.01 -8.63
CA ARG A 48 -6.34 -29.92 -8.74
C ARG A 48 -6.84 -28.67 -8.02
N LYS A 49 -5.98 -28.05 -7.24
CA LYS A 49 -6.24 -26.74 -6.64
C LYS A 49 -5.84 -25.63 -7.62
N TYR A 50 -6.72 -24.66 -7.80
CA TYR A 50 -6.43 -23.40 -8.49
C TYR A 50 -6.72 -22.24 -7.53
N PRO A 51 -6.07 -21.07 -7.73
CA PRO A 51 -6.47 -19.86 -7.01
C PRO A 51 -7.93 -19.51 -7.35
N ARG A 52 -8.61 -18.86 -6.42
CA ARG A 52 -9.92 -18.27 -6.72
C ARG A 52 -9.75 -17.10 -7.67
N VAL A 53 -10.43 -17.13 -8.81
CA VAL A 53 -10.42 -16.04 -9.78
C VAL A 53 -11.57 -15.08 -9.48
N ILE A 54 -11.25 -13.79 -9.38
CA ILE A 54 -12.20 -12.71 -9.14
C ILE A 54 -12.20 -11.80 -10.35
N THR A 55 -13.37 -11.55 -10.92
CA THR A 55 -13.54 -10.58 -12.00
C THR A 55 -13.51 -9.17 -11.47
N VAL A 56 -12.54 -8.37 -11.94
CA VAL A 56 -12.39 -6.95 -11.58
C VAL A 56 -12.42 -6.13 -12.88
N PRO A 57 -13.50 -5.40 -13.19
CA PRO A 57 -13.72 -4.81 -14.52
C PRO A 57 -12.94 -3.50 -14.75
N HIS A 58 -11.81 -3.31 -14.06
CA HIS A 58 -10.83 -2.26 -14.33
C HIS A 58 -9.47 -2.63 -13.72
N GLU A 59 -8.42 -2.52 -14.52
CA GLU A 59 -7.06 -2.99 -14.19
C GLU A 59 -6.46 -2.23 -13.01
N ASN A 60 -6.66 -0.91 -12.94
CA ASN A 60 -6.17 -0.10 -11.81
C ASN A 60 -6.77 -0.58 -10.48
N VAL A 61 -8.07 -0.93 -10.47
CA VAL A 61 -8.75 -1.47 -9.28
C VAL A 61 -8.17 -2.85 -8.93
N ALA A 62 -7.91 -3.71 -9.92
CA ALA A 62 -7.35 -5.04 -9.69
C ALA A 62 -5.95 -4.98 -9.05
N VAL A 63 -5.06 -4.13 -9.57
CA VAL A 63 -3.70 -3.95 -9.01
C VAL A 63 -3.77 -3.31 -7.62
N ALA A 64 -4.62 -2.29 -7.41
CA ALA A 64 -4.82 -1.68 -6.09
C ALA A 64 -5.40 -2.70 -5.08
N MET A 65 -6.30 -3.58 -5.52
CA MET A 65 -6.85 -4.65 -4.70
C MET A 65 -5.77 -5.68 -4.31
N ALA A 66 -4.91 -6.10 -5.24
CA ALA A 66 -3.76 -6.95 -4.95
C ALA A 66 -2.79 -6.29 -3.96
N HIS A 67 -2.56 -4.98 -4.10
CA HIS A 67 -1.72 -4.19 -3.21
C HIS A 67 -2.28 -4.21 -1.77
N GLY A 68 -3.56 -3.86 -1.59
CA GLY A 68 -4.21 -3.87 -0.26
C GLY A 68 -4.26 -5.29 0.35
N TYR A 69 -4.56 -6.30 -0.47
CA TYR A 69 -4.55 -7.71 -0.03
C TYR A 69 -3.19 -8.12 0.55
N TYR A 70 -2.09 -7.83 -0.18
CA TYR A 70 -0.75 -8.15 0.30
C TYR A 70 -0.41 -7.43 1.60
N ARG A 71 -0.68 -6.12 1.70
CA ARG A 71 -0.31 -5.33 2.89
C ARG A 71 -0.99 -5.83 4.17
N VAL A 72 -2.17 -6.43 4.04
CA VAL A 72 -2.90 -7.00 5.19
C VAL A 72 -2.55 -8.47 5.41
N SER A 73 -2.54 -9.30 4.36
CA SER A 73 -2.30 -10.74 4.49
C SER A 73 -0.82 -11.13 4.57
N GLY A 74 0.06 -10.35 3.92
CA GLY A 74 1.45 -10.72 3.67
C GLY A 74 1.64 -11.73 2.53
N LYS A 75 0.57 -12.16 1.85
CA LYS A 75 0.57 -13.14 0.76
C LYS A 75 0.52 -12.44 -0.59
N PRO A 76 1.29 -12.90 -1.60
CA PRO A 76 1.21 -12.33 -2.95
C PRO A 76 -0.14 -12.65 -3.60
N ALA A 77 -0.61 -11.73 -4.45
CA ALA A 77 -1.72 -11.96 -5.36
C ALA A 77 -1.25 -11.84 -6.81
N VAL A 78 -1.98 -12.48 -7.71
CA VAL A 78 -1.77 -12.39 -9.17
C VAL A 78 -2.86 -11.47 -9.74
N VAL A 79 -2.45 -10.55 -10.59
CA VAL A 79 -3.36 -9.75 -11.42
C VAL A 79 -3.18 -10.19 -12.85
N MET A 80 -4.28 -10.51 -13.55
CA MET A 80 -4.26 -10.84 -14.97
C MET A 80 -5.09 -9.84 -15.76
N VAL A 81 -4.49 -9.29 -16.81
CA VAL A 81 -5.09 -8.21 -17.62
C VAL A 81 -4.99 -8.53 -19.13
N HIS A 82 -5.81 -7.84 -19.92
CA HIS A 82 -5.87 -8.04 -21.36
C HIS A 82 -4.70 -7.36 -22.09
N VAL A 83 -3.80 -8.14 -22.64
CA VAL A 83 -2.67 -7.76 -23.49
C VAL A 83 -2.08 -6.37 -23.15
N THR A 84 -1.75 -5.58 -24.16
CA THR A 84 -1.14 -4.24 -24.03
C THR A 84 -2.07 -3.20 -23.41
N VAL A 85 -3.35 -3.21 -23.79
CA VAL A 85 -4.32 -2.19 -23.31
C VAL A 85 -4.60 -2.33 -21.83
N GLY A 86 -4.75 -3.56 -21.34
CA GLY A 86 -4.91 -3.82 -19.92
C GLY A 86 -3.61 -3.54 -19.14
N THR A 87 -2.45 -3.87 -19.73
CA THR A 87 -1.16 -3.49 -19.16
C THR A 87 -1.04 -1.98 -19.00
N ALA A 88 -1.38 -1.20 -20.03
CA ALA A 88 -1.33 0.26 -19.98
C ALA A 88 -2.22 0.85 -18.87
N ASN A 89 -3.45 0.34 -18.72
CA ASN A 89 -4.35 0.77 -17.64
C ASN A 89 -3.85 0.40 -16.23
N ALA A 90 -3.04 -0.66 -16.11
CA ALA A 90 -2.51 -1.13 -14.83
C ALA A 90 -1.30 -0.33 -14.34
N VAL A 91 -0.58 0.39 -15.22
CA VAL A 91 0.72 1.01 -14.93
C VAL A 91 0.65 1.95 -13.74
N CYS A 92 -0.38 2.81 -13.63
CA CYS A 92 -0.50 3.77 -12.52
C CYS A 92 -0.50 3.06 -11.15
N ALA A 93 -1.32 2.02 -10.97
CA ALA A 93 -1.35 1.27 -9.72
C ALA A 93 -0.07 0.42 -9.52
N LEU A 94 0.56 -0.05 -10.62
CA LEU A 94 1.82 -0.79 -10.57
C LEU A 94 2.96 0.09 -10.04
N MET A 95 2.99 1.39 -10.38
CA MET A 95 3.94 2.36 -9.82
C MET A 95 3.82 2.42 -8.29
N ASN A 96 2.61 2.47 -7.76
CA ASN A 96 2.36 2.44 -6.31
C ASN A 96 2.93 1.15 -5.69
N ALA A 97 2.61 -0.01 -6.26
CA ALA A 97 3.10 -1.30 -5.77
C ALA A 97 4.63 -1.38 -5.77
N ALA A 98 5.27 -0.83 -6.81
CA ALA A 98 6.73 -0.78 -6.92
C ALA A 98 7.38 0.07 -5.82
N ARG A 99 6.85 1.27 -5.56
CA ARG A 99 7.39 2.19 -4.54
C ARG A 99 7.12 1.72 -3.11
N ASP A 100 6.04 0.95 -2.90
CA ASP A 100 5.71 0.36 -1.59
C ASP A 100 6.31 -1.05 -1.40
N ASN A 101 7.14 -1.52 -2.32
CA ASN A 101 7.76 -2.85 -2.28
C ASN A 101 6.72 -3.98 -2.15
N VAL A 102 5.62 -3.90 -2.88
CA VAL A 102 4.53 -4.89 -2.85
C VAL A 102 4.71 -5.93 -3.95
N PRO A 103 4.85 -7.22 -3.61
CA PRO A 103 5.02 -8.29 -4.58
C PRO A 103 3.69 -8.64 -5.24
N ILE A 104 3.57 -8.29 -6.50
CA ILE A 104 2.44 -8.64 -7.36
C ILE A 104 3.01 -9.32 -8.61
N ILE A 105 2.41 -10.42 -9.04
CA ILE A 105 2.60 -10.90 -10.39
C ILE A 105 1.54 -10.22 -11.25
N LEU A 106 1.95 -9.29 -12.11
CA LEU A 106 1.10 -8.76 -13.17
C LEU A 106 1.29 -9.61 -14.42
N GLY A 107 0.32 -10.46 -14.72
CA GLY A 107 0.27 -11.25 -15.95
C GLY A 107 -0.62 -10.55 -16.98
N ALA A 108 -0.16 -10.46 -18.21
CA ALA A 108 -0.98 -10.05 -19.33
C ALA A 108 -0.85 -11.08 -20.46
N GLY A 109 -1.93 -11.33 -21.16
CA GLY A 109 -1.82 -12.10 -22.40
C GLY A 109 -0.96 -11.35 -23.41
N ARG A 110 -0.71 -12.00 -24.53
CA ARG A 110 -0.14 -11.38 -25.71
C ARG A 110 -1.10 -11.57 -26.88
N THR A 111 -1.07 -10.66 -27.83
CA THR A 111 -1.70 -10.92 -29.14
C THR A 111 -1.17 -12.23 -29.68
N PRO A 112 -2.00 -13.04 -30.40
CA PRO A 112 -1.54 -14.32 -30.91
C PRO A 112 -0.28 -14.18 -31.76
N LEU A 113 0.67 -15.09 -31.54
CA LEU A 113 1.97 -15.09 -32.20
C LEU A 113 1.87 -15.44 -33.67
N THR A 114 0.91 -16.33 -34.02
CA THR A 114 0.74 -16.88 -35.35
C THR A 114 -0.52 -16.33 -36.02
N GLU A 115 -0.45 -16.11 -37.34
CA GLU A 115 -1.62 -15.70 -38.11
C GLU A 115 -2.49 -16.93 -38.49
N THR A 116 -1.86 -18.07 -38.71
CA THR A 116 -2.49 -19.34 -39.07
C THR A 116 -1.72 -20.53 -38.51
N GLY A 117 -2.29 -21.72 -38.58
CA GLY A 117 -1.58 -22.98 -38.26
C GLY A 117 -1.71 -23.45 -36.82
N HIS A 118 -2.30 -22.66 -35.92
CA HIS A 118 -2.58 -23.04 -34.55
C HIS A 118 -4.04 -22.70 -34.17
N ALA A 119 -4.68 -23.52 -33.34
CA ALA A 119 -6.06 -23.28 -32.91
C ALA A 119 -6.26 -21.90 -32.24
N ALA A 120 -5.22 -21.38 -31.56
CA ALA A 120 -5.20 -20.07 -30.92
C ALA A 120 -4.61 -18.96 -31.79
N SER A 121 -4.39 -19.17 -33.13
CA SER A 121 -3.92 -18.12 -34.04
C SER A 121 -4.85 -16.92 -34.12
N ARG A 122 -4.39 -15.83 -34.73
CA ARG A 122 -5.16 -14.60 -34.93
C ARG A 122 -6.50 -14.85 -35.60
N ASN A 123 -7.58 -14.38 -35.04
CA ASN A 123 -8.93 -14.57 -35.54
C ASN A 123 -9.83 -13.34 -35.38
N ARG A 124 -9.26 -12.17 -35.02
CA ARG A 124 -9.95 -10.89 -34.89
C ARG A 124 -9.00 -9.75 -35.27
N SER A 125 -9.52 -8.69 -35.87
CA SER A 125 -8.74 -7.52 -36.32
C SER A 125 -7.90 -6.86 -35.21
N ILE A 126 -8.39 -6.86 -33.97
CA ILE A 126 -7.67 -6.32 -32.82
C ILE A 126 -6.32 -7.02 -32.56
N HIS A 127 -6.15 -8.25 -32.98
CA HIS A 127 -4.91 -9.01 -32.78
C HIS A 127 -3.71 -8.44 -33.55
N TRP A 128 -3.93 -7.62 -34.57
CA TRP A 128 -2.87 -6.86 -35.24
C TRP A 128 -2.70 -5.47 -34.60
N GLY A 129 -3.80 -4.79 -34.30
CA GLY A 129 -3.76 -3.43 -33.76
C GLY A 129 -3.24 -3.33 -32.32
N GLN A 130 -3.35 -4.42 -31.54
CA GLN A 130 -2.85 -4.49 -30.15
C GLN A 130 -1.41 -5.04 -30.06
N GLU A 131 -0.80 -5.47 -31.16
CA GLU A 131 0.57 -5.97 -31.17
C GLU A 131 1.55 -4.85 -30.81
N MET A 132 2.52 -5.16 -29.96
CA MET A 132 3.62 -4.26 -29.62
C MET A 132 4.97 -4.93 -29.89
N PHE A 133 5.97 -4.13 -30.26
CA PHE A 133 7.34 -4.61 -30.39
C PHE A 133 7.90 -5.14 -29.07
N ASP A 134 7.61 -4.44 -27.96
CA ASP A 134 8.05 -4.79 -26.62
C ASP A 134 6.95 -4.47 -25.58
N GLN A 135 6.10 -5.45 -25.31
CA GLN A 135 5.01 -5.30 -24.34
C GLN A 135 5.54 -5.14 -22.92
N GLY A 136 6.60 -5.87 -22.54
CA GLY A 136 7.23 -5.78 -21.24
C GLY A 136 7.83 -4.40 -20.95
N GLY A 137 8.25 -3.70 -22.02
CA GLY A 137 8.78 -2.34 -21.93
C GLY A 137 7.85 -1.32 -21.27
N LEU A 138 6.53 -1.51 -21.35
CA LEU A 138 5.55 -0.66 -20.65
C LEU A 138 5.71 -0.68 -19.12
N THR A 139 6.24 -1.76 -18.57
CA THR A 139 6.29 -1.99 -17.12
C THR A 139 7.70 -2.03 -16.55
N ARG A 140 8.73 -2.15 -17.40
CA ARG A 140 10.11 -2.47 -17.01
C ARG A 140 10.70 -1.51 -15.99
N GLU A 141 10.30 -0.23 -16.02
CA GLU A 141 10.72 0.77 -15.04
C GLU A 141 10.21 0.46 -13.62
N PHE A 142 9.08 -0.24 -13.50
CA PHE A 142 8.37 -0.45 -12.23
C PHE A 142 8.41 -1.88 -11.71
N VAL A 143 8.93 -2.85 -12.50
CA VAL A 143 8.99 -4.24 -12.09
C VAL A 143 10.41 -4.67 -11.78
N LYS A 144 10.55 -5.67 -10.90
CA LYS A 144 11.85 -6.29 -10.60
C LYS A 144 12.33 -7.19 -11.72
N TRP A 145 11.41 -7.73 -12.51
CA TRP A 145 11.68 -8.66 -13.60
C TRP A 145 10.46 -8.73 -14.52
N ASP A 146 10.70 -8.79 -15.81
CA ASP A 146 9.71 -9.08 -16.83
C ASP A 146 10.13 -10.29 -17.65
N TYR A 147 9.15 -11.08 -18.08
CA TYR A 147 9.42 -12.26 -18.87
C TYR A 147 8.22 -12.68 -19.74
N GLU A 148 8.49 -13.13 -20.96
CA GLU A 148 7.49 -13.76 -21.81
C GLU A 148 7.62 -15.28 -21.75
N LEU A 149 6.52 -15.98 -21.44
CA LEU A 149 6.46 -17.44 -21.43
C LEU A 149 6.69 -17.98 -22.85
N ARG A 150 7.68 -18.84 -23.01
CA ARG A 150 8.08 -19.40 -24.31
C ARG A 150 7.52 -20.79 -24.54
N ALA A 151 7.26 -21.13 -25.79
CA ALA A 151 6.88 -22.49 -26.17
C ALA A 151 7.93 -23.51 -25.71
N GLY A 152 7.47 -24.68 -25.23
CA GLY A 152 8.36 -25.71 -24.73
C GLY A 152 8.96 -25.47 -23.36
N GLN A 153 8.55 -24.40 -22.61
CA GLN A 153 8.97 -24.16 -21.24
C GLN A 153 7.93 -24.70 -20.24
N PRO A 154 8.39 -25.28 -19.11
CA PRO A 154 7.50 -25.56 -17.99
C PRO A 154 6.97 -24.25 -17.37
N ALA A 155 5.66 -24.03 -17.41
CA ALA A 155 5.03 -22.85 -16.78
C ALA A 155 5.29 -22.81 -15.26
N ASP A 156 5.34 -23.95 -14.61
CA ASP A 156 5.70 -24.13 -13.21
C ASP A 156 7.02 -23.42 -12.85
N SER A 157 8.06 -23.60 -13.68
CA SER A 157 9.38 -22.99 -13.44
C SER A 157 9.35 -21.46 -13.58
N VAL A 158 8.52 -20.94 -14.48
CA VAL A 158 8.34 -19.49 -14.68
C VAL A 158 7.58 -18.89 -13.50
N VAL A 159 6.52 -19.54 -13.03
CA VAL A 159 5.78 -19.15 -11.81
C VAL A 159 6.68 -19.14 -10.60
N ASP A 160 7.47 -20.20 -10.40
CA ASP A 160 8.43 -20.28 -9.28
C ASP A 160 9.40 -19.11 -9.28
N ARG A 161 10.00 -18.84 -10.45
CA ARG A 161 10.96 -17.72 -10.57
C ARG A 161 10.30 -16.37 -10.35
N ALA A 162 9.10 -16.16 -10.88
CA ALA A 162 8.35 -14.91 -10.71
C ALA A 162 8.04 -14.64 -9.24
N LEU A 163 7.53 -15.65 -8.52
CA LEU A 163 7.23 -15.53 -7.10
C LEU A 163 8.48 -15.34 -6.24
N ASP A 164 9.57 -16.09 -6.52
CA ASP A 164 10.81 -15.95 -5.78
C ASP A 164 11.42 -14.54 -5.94
N ILE A 165 11.42 -13.99 -7.16
CA ILE A 165 11.92 -12.62 -7.39
C ILE A 165 11.03 -11.59 -6.70
N ALA A 166 9.70 -11.72 -6.86
CA ALA A 166 8.76 -10.78 -6.28
C ALA A 166 8.85 -10.73 -4.74
N MET A 167 9.00 -11.90 -4.10
CA MET A 167 8.99 -12.06 -2.63
C MET A 167 10.36 -11.88 -1.97
N SER A 168 11.46 -11.79 -2.75
CA SER A 168 12.79 -11.49 -2.22
C SER A 168 12.94 -9.98 -1.92
N GLU A 169 13.59 -9.65 -0.80
CA GLU A 169 13.83 -8.24 -0.41
C GLU A 169 14.88 -7.53 -1.31
N PRO A 170 14.70 -6.24 -1.58
CA PRO A 170 13.45 -5.51 -1.42
C PRO A 170 12.37 -6.09 -2.33
N ARG A 171 11.18 -6.38 -1.75
CA ARG A 171 10.05 -6.97 -2.49
C ARG A 171 9.55 -6.03 -3.57
N GLY A 172 8.80 -6.57 -4.52
CA GLY A 172 8.20 -5.71 -5.55
C GLY A 172 7.55 -6.51 -6.67
N PRO A 173 6.82 -5.84 -7.56
CA PRO A 173 6.08 -6.49 -8.63
C PRO A 173 7.02 -7.09 -9.69
N VAL A 174 6.48 -8.09 -10.40
CA VAL A 174 7.06 -8.70 -11.61
C VAL A 174 5.99 -8.74 -12.69
N TYR A 175 6.42 -8.78 -13.96
CA TYR A 175 5.52 -8.81 -15.10
C TYR A 175 5.72 -10.07 -15.93
N LEU A 176 4.61 -10.72 -16.33
CA LEU A 176 4.60 -11.89 -17.21
C LEU A 176 3.77 -11.62 -18.44
N THR A 177 4.35 -11.82 -19.61
CA THR A 177 3.63 -11.90 -20.87
C THR A 177 3.29 -13.36 -21.18
N LEU A 178 2.02 -13.66 -21.42
CA LEU A 178 1.47 -15.01 -21.52
C LEU A 178 0.80 -15.22 -22.90
N PRO A 179 1.55 -15.64 -23.94
CA PRO A 179 0.98 -15.90 -25.25
C PRO A 179 -0.07 -17.00 -25.20
N ARG A 180 -1.23 -16.77 -25.83
CA ARG A 180 -2.36 -17.70 -25.70
C ARG A 180 -2.12 -19.04 -26.41
N GLU A 181 -1.30 -19.09 -27.48
CA GLU A 181 -0.90 -20.36 -28.09
C GLU A 181 -0.12 -21.22 -27.10
N VAL A 182 0.88 -20.62 -26.43
CA VAL A 182 1.69 -21.32 -25.43
C VAL A 182 0.85 -21.80 -24.25
N LEU A 183 -0.14 -20.99 -23.82
CA LEU A 183 -1.06 -21.40 -22.74
C LEU A 183 -1.99 -22.55 -23.21
N ALA A 184 -2.36 -22.60 -24.48
CA ALA A 184 -3.21 -23.65 -25.05
C ALA A 184 -2.45 -24.96 -25.33
N ASP A 185 -1.14 -24.90 -25.51
CA ASP A 185 -0.30 -26.06 -25.79
C ASP A 185 -0.27 -27.07 -24.63
N PRO A 186 0.06 -28.34 -24.90
CA PRO A 186 0.31 -29.33 -23.87
C PRO A 186 1.39 -28.86 -22.87
N ALA A 187 1.14 -29.05 -21.58
CA ALA A 187 2.06 -28.67 -20.54
C ALA A 187 3.37 -29.47 -20.58
N VAL A 188 4.48 -28.76 -20.47
CA VAL A 188 5.79 -29.37 -20.26
C VAL A 188 5.97 -29.60 -18.75
N PRO A 189 6.27 -30.83 -18.30
CA PRO A 189 6.45 -31.11 -16.88
C PRO A 189 7.68 -30.39 -16.32
N PRO A 190 7.64 -29.93 -15.06
CA PRO A 190 8.81 -29.33 -14.41
C PRO A 190 9.90 -30.39 -14.17
N ARG A 191 11.15 -29.96 -14.12
CA ARG A 191 12.31 -30.84 -13.78
C ARG A 191 12.23 -31.41 -12.37
N ARG A 192 11.63 -30.65 -11.45
CA ARG A 192 11.40 -31.03 -10.05
C ARG A 192 10.02 -30.52 -9.63
N ASP A 193 9.27 -31.38 -8.98
CA ASP A 193 7.96 -31.05 -8.42
C ASP A 193 8.08 -30.85 -6.89
N THR A 194 8.94 -29.92 -6.49
CA THR A 194 9.13 -29.59 -5.08
C THR A 194 8.63 -28.19 -4.81
N VAL A 195 7.83 -28.04 -3.75
CA VAL A 195 7.43 -26.73 -3.21
C VAL A 195 8.48 -26.28 -2.19
N ARG A 196 8.94 -25.05 -2.33
CA ARG A 196 9.93 -24.43 -1.45
C ARG A 196 9.38 -23.10 -0.89
N PRO A 197 9.96 -22.56 0.19
CA PRO A 197 9.59 -21.22 0.69
C PRO A 197 9.66 -20.16 -0.40
N LEU A 198 8.82 -19.14 -0.29
CA LEU A 198 8.77 -18.02 -1.23
C LEU A 198 9.94 -17.06 -1.01
N GLY A 199 10.64 -16.74 -2.09
CA GLY A 199 11.75 -15.79 -2.08
C GLY A 199 13.04 -16.31 -1.45
N ALA A 200 14.08 -15.51 -1.50
CA ALA A 200 15.32 -15.72 -0.79
C ALA A 200 15.16 -15.37 0.70
N SER A 201 15.95 -16.01 1.56
CA SER A 201 16.04 -15.60 2.98
C SER A 201 16.49 -14.15 3.08
N PRO A 202 15.89 -13.33 3.96
CA PRO A 202 16.31 -11.95 4.15
C PRO A 202 17.75 -11.84 4.62
N ALA A 203 18.46 -10.79 4.19
CA ALA A 203 19.81 -10.50 4.68
C ALA A 203 19.75 -10.07 6.15
N VAL A 204 20.68 -10.56 6.95
CA VAL A 204 20.91 -10.12 8.34
C VAL A 204 21.94 -8.99 8.32
N PRO A 205 21.73 -7.90 9.08
CA PRO A 205 22.70 -6.80 9.15
C PRO A 205 24.08 -7.25 9.66
N SER A 206 25.13 -6.57 9.22
CA SER A 206 26.48 -6.78 9.77
C SER A 206 26.52 -6.41 11.26
N PHE A 207 27.01 -7.30 12.11
CA PHE A 207 27.16 -7.05 13.54
C PHE A 207 27.99 -5.78 13.82
N ALA A 208 29.12 -5.61 13.14
CA ALA A 208 29.97 -4.43 13.30
C ALA A 208 29.26 -3.13 12.93
N ALA A 209 28.41 -3.13 11.88
CA ALA A 209 27.64 -1.96 11.51
C ALA A 209 26.55 -1.62 12.55
N VAL A 210 25.91 -2.64 13.12
CA VAL A 210 24.91 -2.45 14.20
C VAL A 210 25.58 -1.96 15.49
N GLU A 211 26.75 -2.46 15.85
CA GLU A 211 27.56 -1.98 16.98
C GLU A 211 27.93 -0.50 16.83
N LEU A 212 28.35 -0.09 15.62
CA LEU A 212 28.65 1.31 15.34
C LEU A 212 27.39 2.18 15.45
N ALA A 213 26.26 1.70 14.95
CA ALA A 213 24.98 2.40 15.09
C ALA A 213 24.58 2.55 16.59
N ALA A 214 24.73 1.50 17.39
CA ALA A 214 24.47 1.53 18.81
C ALA A 214 25.41 2.51 19.54
N ALA A 215 26.68 2.57 19.16
CA ALA A 215 27.64 3.53 19.71
C ALA A 215 27.23 4.97 19.42
N ILE A 216 26.81 5.28 18.17
CA ILE A 216 26.32 6.61 17.79
C ILE A 216 25.08 6.98 18.61
N LEU A 217 24.06 6.11 18.66
CA LEU A 217 22.80 6.38 19.35
C LEU A 217 22.96 6.47 20.87
N SER A 218 23.87 5.68 21.44
CA SER A 218 24.14 5.72 22.88
C SER A 218 24.91 6.97 23.31
N ALA A 219 25.73 7.55 22.43
CA ALA A 219 26.46 8.78 22.69
C ALA A 219 25.59 10.03 22.56
N ALA A 220 24.47 9.94 21.83
CA ALA A 220 23.60 11.07 21.56
C ALA A 220 22.87 11.59 22.82
N GLU A 221 22.74 12.90 22.90
CA GLU A 221 21.90 13.57 23.90
C GLU A 221 20.41 13.40 23.56
N PHE A 222 20.08 13.57 22.27
CA PHE A 222 18.71 13.47 21.76
C PHE A 222 18.64 12.53 20.52
N PRO A 223 18.73 11.19 20.72
CA PRO A 223 18.52 10.25 19.62
C PRO A 223 17.04 10.26 19.17
N LEU A 224 16.81 10.10 17.87
CA LEU A 224 15.49 10.06 17.23
C LEU A 224 15.38 8.89 16.28
N ILE A 225 14.23 8.21 16.24
CA ILE A 225 13.89 7.23 15.22
C ILE A 225 12.85 7.80 14.29
N LEU A 226 13.12 7.75 12.98
CA LEU A 226 12.16 8.06 11.91
C LEU A 226 11.83 6.78 11.15
N THR A 227 10.54 6.59 10.86
CA THR A 227 10.08 5.41 10.11
C THR A 227 8.83 5.71 9.30
N SER A 228 8.66 4.99 8.17
CA SER A 228 7.44 5.07 7.35
C SER A 228 6.73 3.73 7.22
N SER A 229 7.44 2.59 7.29
CA SER A 229 6.88 1.30 6.89
C SER A 229 7.40 0.08 7.68
N VAL A 230 8.03 0.25 8.83
CA VAL A 230 8.46 -0.88 9.70
C VAL A 230 7.26 -1.78 10.05
N GLY A 231 6.09 -1.17 10.26
CA GLY A 231 4.87 -1.87 10.64
C GLY A 231 4.25 -2.80 9.60
N ARG A 232 4.79 -2.85 8.37
CA ARG A 232 4.40 -3.88 7.39
C ARG A 232 4.67 -5.30 7.89
N LYS A 233 5.60 -5.45 8.86
CA LYS A 233 5.90 -6.69 9.58
C LYS A 233 5.53 -6.52 11.05
N PRO A 234 4.50 -7.22 11.57
CA PRO A 234 4.07 -7.11 12.96
C PRO A 234 5.20 -7.35 13.98
N GLU A 235 6.11 -8.28 13.66
CA GLU A 235 7.24 -8.63 14.52
C GLU A 235 8.21 -7.44 14.65
N ALA A 236 8.49 -6.73 13.56
CA ALA A 236 9.36 -5.56 13.56
C ALA A 236 8.72 -4.38 14.33
N MET A 237 7.39 -4.23 14.28
CA MET A 237 6.66 -3.26 15.09
C MET A 237 6.82 -3.56 16.60
N THR A 238 6.78 -4.83 16.99
CA THR A 238 7.00 -5.25 18.38
C THR A 238 8.42 -4.94 18.85
N GLU A 239 9.43 -5.24 18.03
CA GLU A 239 10.84 -4.95 18.35
C GLU A 239 11.11 -3.44 18.42
N LEU A 240 10.52 -2.64 17.51
CA LEU A 240 10.61 -1.18 17.55
C LEU A 240 10.00 -0.63 18.85
N ALA A 241 8.83 -1.13 19.25
CA ALA A 241 8.19 -0.73 20.48
C ALA A 241 9.05 -1.05 21.71
N ALA A 242 9.61 -2.25 21.76
CA ALA A 242 10.48 -2.67 22.84
C ALA A 242 11.77 -1.81 22.92
N LEU A 243 12.43 -1.57 21.77
CA LEU A 243 13.62 -0.72 21.70
C LEU A 243 13.32 0.72 22.14
N ALA A 244 12.26 1.31 21.60
CA ALA A 244 11.87 2.68 21.91
C ALA A 244 11.55 2.86 23.41
N ASP A 245 10.85 1.89 24.00
CA ASP A 245 10.53 1.93 25.43
C ASP A 245 11.75 1.70 26.29
N GLU A 246 12.57 0.68 26.02
CA GLU A 246 13.72 0.32 26.85
C GLU A 246 14.73 1.48 26.99
N PHE A 247 14.99 2.22 25.88
CA PHE A 247 16.01 3.29 25.87
C PHE A 247 15.42 4.70 25.88
N ALA A 248 14.10 4.84 25.99
CA ALA A 248 13.39 6.10 25.89
C ALA A 248 13.80 6.91 24.65
N ILE A 249 13.72 6.28 23.46
CA ILE A 249 14.01 6.92 22.17
C ILE A 249 12.68 7.28 21.50
N PRO A 250 12.44 8.57 21.18
CA PRO A 250 11.22 8.99 20.49
C PRO A 250 11.17 8.43 19.07
N VAL A 251 9.96 8.09 18.63
CA VAL A 251 9.69 7.61 17.28
C VAL A 251 8.70 8.56 16.62
N VAL A 252 9.05 9.05 15.43
CA VAL A 252 8.16 9.77 14.53
C VAL A 252 7.90 8.94 13.28
N GLN A 253 6.63 8.77 12.93
CA GLN A 253 6.20 7.98 11.79
C GLN A 253 5.99 8.91 10.58
N SER A 254 7.10 9.51 10.10
CA SER A 254 7.07 10.45 8.99
C SER A 254 6.61 9.76 7.71
N GLU A 255 5.71 10.43 6.95
CA GLU A 255 5.13 9.87 5.72
C GLU A 255 4.65 8.41 5.89
N ALA A 256 3.90 8.15 6.97
CA ALA A 256 3.47 6.81 7.35
C ALA A 256 2.68 6.12 6.25
N ARG A 257 3.19 5.01 5.76
CA ARG A 257 2.47 4.07 4.89
C ARG A 257 1.89 2.91 5.68
N ASP A 258 2.61 2.45 6.66
CA ASP A 258 2.13 1.49 7.66
C ASP A 258 2.32 2.07 9.06
N ILE A 259 1.48 1.69 10.03
CA ILE A 259 1.75 2.06 11.41
C ILE A 259 2.88 1.21 11.96
N SER A 260 3.98 1.86 12.24
CA SER A 260 5.22 1.24 12.71
C SER A 260 5.33 1.17 14.23
N LEU A 261 4.58 2.03 14.94
CA LEU A 261 4.45 2.05 16.39
C LEU A 261 3.01 2.39 16.75
N PRO A 262 2.38 1.72 17.74
CA PRO A 262 1.03 2.09 18.20
C PRO A 262 0.95 3.58 18.55
N THR A 263 -0.12 4.25 18.12
CA THR A 263 -0.29 5.69 18.41
C THR A 263 -0.47 5.99 19.89
N ASP A 264 -0.82 4.99 20.71
CA ASP A 264 -0.92 5.08 22.16
C ASP A 264 0.40 4.74 22.89
N HIS A 265 1.43 4.30 22.17
CA HIS A 265 2.74 3.98 22.76
C HIS A 265 3.41 5.25 23.36
N PRO A 266 4.03 5.19 24.56
CA PRO A 266 4.65 6.36 25.21
C PRO A 266 5.68 7.09 24.36
N MET A 267 6.45 6.37 23.57
CA MET A 267 7.51 6.94 22.71
C MET A 267 7.01 7.32 21.31
N CYS A 268 5.72 7.18 21.00
CA CYS A 268 5.15 7.67 19.74
C CYS A 268 4.92 9.18 19.80
N LEU A 269 5.74 9.95 19.13
CA LEU A 269 5.69 11.42 19.12
C LEU A 269 5.06 11.97 17.82
N GLY A 270 4.17 11.18 17.21
CA GLY A 270 3.35 11.63 16.08
C GLY A 270 3.95 11.35 14.71
N PHE A 271 3.58 12.20 13.74
CA PHE A 271 3.84 11.98 12.32
C PHE A 271 4.62 13.15 11.67
N ASP A 272 4.75 14.27 12.35
CA ASP A 272 5.52 15.44 11.90
C ASP A 272 6.89 15.44 12.59
N PRO A 273 7.99 15.33 11.81
CA PRO A 273 9.34 15.30 12.38
C PRO A 273 9.89 16.67 12.78
N SER A 274 9.28 17.79 12.36
CA SER A 274 9.83 19.14 12.39
C SER A 274 10.49 19.51 13.72
N ALA A 275 9.74 19.39 14.82
CA ALA A 275 10.20 19.83 16.13
C ALA A 275 11.31 18.93 16.70
N LEU A 276 11.16 17.61 16.57
CA LEU A 276 12.12 16.66 17.13
C LEU A 276 13.39 16.54 16.28
N LEU A 277 13.25 16.64 14.97
CA LEU A 277 14.38 16.58 14.04
C LEU A 277 15.34 17.75 14.25
N ALA A 278 14.82 18.95 14.52
CA ALA A 278 15.64 20.12 14.81
C ALA A 278 16.43 19.99 16.14
N MET A 279 16.01 19.12 17.05
CA MET A 279 16.70 18.86 18.32
C MET A 279 17.66 17.67 18.25
N ALA A 280 17.43 16.74 17.30
CA ALA A 280 18.16 15.50 17.23
C ALA A 280 19.64 15.70 16.88
N ASP A 281 20.52 15.01 17.59
CA ASP A 281 21.95 14.91 17.31
C ASP A 281 22.34 13.52 16.75
N ALA A 282 21.43 12.54 16.84
CA ALA A 282 21.51 11.28 16.11
C ALA A 282 20.13 10.85 15.62
N VAL A 283 20.00 10.47 14.34
CA VAL A 283 18.76 10.05 13.72
C VAL A 283 18.92 8.66 13.10
N ALA A 284 18.14 7.70 13.58
CA ALA A 284 18.03 6.38 12.97
C ALA A 284 16.79 6.32 12.07
N VAL A 285 16.99 6.10 10.78
CA VAL A 285 15.94 6.02 9.77
C VAL A 285 15.70 4.56 9.41
N PHE A 286 14.45 4.09 9.61
CA PHE A 286 14.05 2.72 9.25
C PHE A 286 12.98 2.74 8.16
N ASP A 287 13.22 2.02 7.07
CA ASP A 287 12.23 1.79 5.99
C ASP A 287 11.53 3.07 5.50
N SER A 288 12.25 4.18 5.38
CA SER A 288 11.73 5.45 4.90
C SER A 288 12.50 5.97 3.71
N ALA A 289 11.85 6.05 2.55
CA ALA A 289 12.45 6.60 1.34
C ALA A 289 12.61 8.12 1.42
N VAL A 290 11.67 8.81 2.06
CA VAL A 290 11.68 10.25 2.30
C VAL A 290 11.40 10.49 3.79
N PRO A 291 12.45 10.41 4.64
CA PRO A 291 12.27 10.51 6.09
C PRO A 291 11.92 11.92 6.57
N TRP A 292 12.28 12.94 5.81
CA TRP A 292 11.92 14.35 6.01
C TRP A 292 11.97 15.09 4.68
N ILE A 293 11.48 16.31 4.63
CA ILE A 293 11.62 17.20 3.47
C ILE A 293 12.70 18.23 3.80
N PRO A 294 13.89 18.19 3.17
CA PRO A 294 15.04 19.03 3.57
C PRO A 294 14.75 20.53 3.61
N ARG A 295 13.92 21.03 2.69
CA ARG A 295 13.49 22.44 2.66
C ARG A 295 12.66 22.86 3.87
N LEU A 296 11.90 21.93 4.46
CA LEU A 296 10.94 22.21 5.55
C LEU A 296 11.47 21.80 6.92
N HIS A 297 12.37 20.82 6.96
CA HIS A 297 12.79 20.15 8.19
C HIS A 297 14.32 20.26 8.32
N PRO A 298 14.83 21.33 8.94
CA PRO A 298 16.26 21.48 9.14
C PRO A 298 16.79 20.49 10.17
N LEU A 299 17.96 19.94 9.87
CA LEU A 299 18.76 19.11 10.79
C LEU A 299 19.79 19.98 11.51
N LYS A 300 20.25 19.52 12.68
CA LYS A 300 21.50 20.06 13.25
C LYS A 300 22.67 19.72 12.31
N GLN A 301 23.60 20.64 12.17
CA GLN A 301 24.74 20.50 11.27
C GLN A 301 25.60 19.26 11.57
N ASP A 302 25.73 18.89 12.85
CA ASP A 302 26.56 17.76 13.29
C ASP A 302 25.74 16.49 13.61
N ALA A 303 24.45 16.49 13.28
CA ALA A 303 23.59 15.33 13.54
C ALA A 303 24.08 14.10 12.77
N LYS A 304 24.19 12.96 13.46
CA LYS A 304 24.58 11.69 12.87
C LYS A 304 23.37 10.97 12.28
N ILE A 305 23.44 10.58 11.03
CA ILE A 305 22.34 9.93 10.30
C ILE A 305 22.69 8.48 10.03
N ILE A 306 21.82 7.56 10.46
CA ILE A 306 21.96 6.12 10.25
C ILE A 306 20.74 5.63 9.49
N CYS A 307 20.92 5.02 8.31
CA CYS A 307 19.83 4.45 7.53
C CYS A 307 19.85 2.92 7.58
N PHE A 308 18.72 2.33 7.96
CA PHE A 308 18.51 0.90 8.04
C PHE A 308 17.45 0.45 7.02
N GLY A 309 17.65 -0.70 6.44
CA GLY A 309 16.67 -1.35 5.57
C GLY A 309 17.28 -2.37 4.63
N PRO A 310 16.47 -3.14 3.90
CA PRO A 310 16.96 -4.09 2.90
C PRO A 310 17.65 -3.41 1.71
N ASP A 311 17.32 -2.15 1.45
CA ASP A 311 17.97 -1.28 0.45
C ASP A 311 18.03 0.17 0.99
N PRO A 312 18.99 0.48 1.89
CA PRO A 312 19.08 1.81 2.51
C PRO A 312 19.47 2.92 1.53
N LEU A 313 19.99 2.56 0.35
CA LEU A 313 20.29 3.50 -0.74
C LEU A 313 19.07 3.82 -1.61
N PHE A 314 18.01 3.01 -1.53
CA PHE A 314 16.84 3.11 -2.43
C PHE A 314 17.25 3.12 -3.90
N THR A 315 18.00 2.09 -4.32
CA THR A 315 18.65 1.95 -5.63
C THR A 315 17.70 2.06 -6.83
N ARG A 316 16.39 1.95 -6.62
CA ARG A 316 15.35 2.12 -7.64
C ARG A 316 14.77 3.54 -7.71
N TYR A 317 15.34 4.50 -6.98
CA TYR A 317 15.07 5.93 -7.15
C TYR A 317 16.17 6.53 -8.01
N PRO A 318 15.84 7.25 -9.11
CA PRO A 318 16.87 7.84 -9.99
C PRO A 318 17.81 8.79 -9.26
N PHE A 319 17.27 9.52 -8.28
CA PHE A 319 18.04 10.43 -7.43
C PHE A 319 17.39 10.53 -6.05
N ARG A 320 18.21 10.44 -5.00
CA ARG A 320 17.81 10.60 -3.61
C ARG A 320 19.01 11.08 -2.80
N GLU A 321 18.98 12.36 -2.43
CA GLU A 321 20.04 13.00 -1.67
C GLU A 321 19.63 13.13 -0.20
N PHE A 322 19.88 12.06 0.55
CA PHE A 322 19.80 12.06 2.01
C PHE A 322 21.12 11.51 2.53
N GLU A 323 22.00 12.43 2.92
CA GLU A 323 23.31 12.08 3.46
C GLU A 323 23.14 11.18 4.70
N ALA A 324 23.99 10.16 4.81
CA ALA A 324 24.02 9.27 5.96
C ALA A 324 25.46 8.98 6.35
N ASP A 325 25.76 9.07 7.65
CA ASP A 325 27.05 8.67 8.22
C ASP A 325 27.22 7.14 8.21
N LEU A 326 26.11 6.40 8.26
CA LEU A 326 26.12 4.95 8.27
C LEU A 326 24.90 4.36 7.53
N LEU A 327 25.18 3.44 6.60
CA LEU A 327 24.17 2.67 5.87
C LEU A 327 24.23 1.21 6.33
N VAL A 328 23.13 0.71 6.91
CA VAL A 328 23.04 -0.65 7.45
C VAL A 328 22.06 -1.47 6.61
N THR A 329 22.59 -2.31 5.73
CA THR A 329 21.79 -3.19 4.90
C THR A 329 21.36 -4.43 5.68
N GLY A 330 20.08 -4.74 5.66
CA GLY A 330 19.49 -5.91 6.26
C GLY A 330 18.00 -5.78 6.50
N GLU A 331 17.36 -6.85 6.91
CA GLU A 331 15.95 -6.87 7.26
C GLU A 331 15.73 -6.06 8.54
N SER A 332 14.73 -5.16 8.53
CA SER A 332 14.54 -4.16 9.58
C SER A 332 14.17 -4.75 10.95
N GLY A 333 13.43 -5.86 10.99
CA GLY A 333 13.13 -6.56 12.25
C GLY A 333 14.39 -7.14 12.89
N ALA A 334 15.23 -7.82 12.10
CA ALA A 334 16.53 -8.32 12.56
C ALA A 334 17.45 -7.17 13.00
N ALA A 335 17.46 -6.06 12.24
CA ALA A 335 18.22 -4.87 12.61
C ALA A 335 17.79 -4.29 13.97
N LEU A 336 16.49 -4.19 14.21
CA LEU A 336 15.94 -3.70 15.48
C LEU A 336 16.28 -4.60 16.66
N THR A 337 16.16 -5.93 16.50
CA THR A 337 16.56 -6.90 17.54
C THR A 337 18.03 -6.77 17.89
N MET A 338 18.91 -6.80 16.88
CA MET A 338 20.36 -6.68 17.08
C MET A 338 20.74 -5.32 17.68
N LEU A 339 20.12 -4.23 17.21
CA LEU A 339 20.36 -2.89 17.72
C LEU A 339 19.93 -2.76 19.18
N ARG A 340 18.80 -3.35 19.57
CA ARG A 340 18.35 -3.36 20.97
C ARG A 340 19.33 -4.09 21.87
N GLU A 341 19.84 -5.24 21.44
CA GLU A 341 20.88 -5.99 22.17
C GLU A 341 22.18 -5.17 22.33
N SER A 342 22.69 -4.57 21.25
CA SER A 342 23.89 -3.74 21.29
C SER A 342 23.71 -2.47 22.15
N LEU A 343 22.54 -1.83 22.09
CA LEU A 343 22.20 -0.69 22.94
C LEU A 343 22.12 -1.09 24.43
N SER A 344 21.62 -2.29 24.76
CA SER A 344 21.60 -2.79 26.15
C SER A 344 23.02 -2.89 26.74
N HIS A 345 24.01 -3.22 25.92
CA HIS A 345 25.41 -3.20 26.33
C HIS A 345 25.96 -1.78 26.44
N ALA A 346 25.74 -0.94 25.44
CA ALA A 346 26.29 0.42 25.36
C ALA A 346 25.67 1.39 26.40
N MET A 347 24.42 1.17 26.78
CA MET A 347 23.68 1.98 27.75
C MET A 347 23.73 1.45 29.19
N ARG A 348 24.54 0.40 29.45
CA ARG A 348 24.68 -0.17 30.78
C ARG A 348 25.14 0.90 31.78
N GLY A 349 24.39 1.03 32.88
CA GLY A 349 24.67 2.03 33.92
C GLY A 349 24.14 3.44 33.63
N ARG A 350 23.52 3.70 32.48
CA ARG A 350 22.97 5.02 32.09
C ARG A 350 21.49 5.19 32.47
N VAL A 351 21.03 4.57 33.55
CA VAL A 351 19.63 4.59 33.98
C VAL A 351 19.12 6.03 34.17
N ALA A 352 19.89 6.91 34.77
CA ALA A 352 19.48 8.30 34.99
C ALA A 352 19.24 9.07 33.68
N THR A 353 20.04 8.82 32.65
CA THR A 353 19.87 9.41 31.30
C THR A 353 18.57 8.93 30.66
N ILE A 354 18.30 7.62 30.72
CA ILE A 354 17.09 7.02 30.16
C ILE A 354 15.85 7.56 30.87
N GLU A 355 15.85 7.60 32.21
CA GLU A 355 14.71 8.10 33.00
C GLU A 355 14.48 9.61 32.83
N GLY A 356 15.55 10.40 32.71
CA GLY A 356 15.46 11.82 32.39
C GLY A 356 14.79 12.05 31.02
N ARG A 357 15.21 11.29 30.00
CA ARG A 357 14.65 11.32 28.65
C ARG A 357 13.20 10.87 28.63
N ARG A 358 12.88 9.77 29.31
CA ARG A 358 11.50 9.23 29.44
C ARG A 358 10.54 10.27 30.04
N ARG A 359 10.97 11.01 31.06
CA ARG A 359 10.16 12.07 31.68
C ARG A 359 9.87 13.20 30.71
N ALA A 360 10.91 13.73 30.05
CA ALA A 360 10.76 14.84 29.11
C ALA A 360 9.86 14.46 27.91
N LEU A 361 10.03 13.25 27.39
CA LEU A 361 9.19 12.75 26.28
C LEU A 361 7.75 12.49 26.72
N GLY A 362 7.53 12.04 27.96
CA GLY A 362 6.21 11.89 28.55
C GLY A 362 5.46 13.22 28.63
N GLU A 363 6.14 14.30 29.06
CA GLU A 363 5.57 15.66 29.10
C GLU A 363 5.24 16.17 27.68
N ALA A 364 6.17 16.00 26.72
CA ALA A 364 5.95 16.38 25.32
C ALA A 364 4.75 15.65 24.71
N ARG A 365 4.61 14.35 24.98
CA ARG A 365 3.48 13.55 24.54
C ARG A 365 2.16 14.03 25.15
N GLN A 366 2.12 14.30 26.44
CA GLN A 366 0.91 14.85 27.09
C GLN A 366 0.47 16.17 26.45
N GLN A 367 1.44 17.05 26.16
CA GLN A 367 1.17 18.31 25.47
C GLN A 367 0.63 18.07 24.05
N MET A 368 1.18 17.11 23.31
CA MET A 368 0.70 16.74 21.96
C MET A 368 -0.75 16.25 22.01
N ILE A 369 -1.08 15.37 22.95
CA ILE A 369 -2.45 14.85 23.14
C ILE A 369 -3.41 15.99 23.51
N ALA A 370 -3.00 16.86 24.44
CA ALA A 370 -3.81 18.01 24.86
C ALA A 370 -4.05 18.99 23.69
N ARG A 371 -3.03 19.28 22.90
CA ARG A 371 -3.17 20.11 21.68
C ARG A 371 -4.17 19.52 20.69
N ARG A 372 -4.06 18.21 20.40
CA ARG A 372 -5.01 17.53 19.51
C ARG A 372 -6.44 17.63 20.02
N LYS A 373 -6.66 17.37 21.31
CA LYS A 373 -7.98 17.45 21.95
C LYS A 373 -8.55 18.87 21.88
N ASN A 374 -7.74 19.87 22.22
CA ASN A 374 -8.16 21.27 22.16
C ASN A 374 -8.49 21.71 20.73
N LEU A 375 -7.70 21.29 19.75
CA LEU A 375 -7.97 21.61 18.35
C LEU A 375 -9.27 20.96 17.86
N VAL A 376 -9.53 19.70 18.21
CA VAL A 376 -10.81 19.04 17.89
C VAL A 376 -11.98 19.84 18.47
N GLU A 377 -11.88 20.28 19.73
CA GLU A 377 -12.94 21.06 20.38
C GLU A 377 -13.18 22.42 19.71
N GLN A 378 -12.11 23.08 19.24
CA GLN A 378 -12.19 24.36 18.51
C GLN A 378 -12.83 24.24 17.11
N VAL A 379 -12.72 23.08 16.47
CA VAL A 379 -13.15 22.91 15.08
C VAL A 379 -14.42 22.07 14.92
N LYS A 380 -14.94 21.49 16.00
CA LYS A 380 -16.06 20.53 15.96
C LYS A 380 -17.35 21.08 15.35
N ASP A 381 -17.59 22.38 15.48
CA ASP A 381 -18.82 23.07 15.03
C ASP A 381 -18.61 23.85 13.71
N GLN A 382 -17.45 23.68 13.08
CA GLN A 382 -17.13 24.40 11.85
C GLN A 382 -17.82 23.79 10.62
N THR A 383 -18.34 24.65 9.76
CA THR A 383 -18.94 24.30 8.47
C THR A 383 -18.21 25.06 7.35
N PRO A 384 -17.71 24.39 6.28
CA PRO A 384 -17.67 22.94 6.07
C PRO A 384 -16.91 22.18 7.16
N ILE A 385 -17.14 20.87 7.27
CA ILE A 385 -16.60 20.03 8.35
C ILE A 385 -15.07 20.01 8.32
N HIS A 386 -14.44 20.24 9.47
CA HIS A 386 -12.99 20.15 9.58
C HIS A 386 -12.53 18.67 9.55
N PRO A 387 -11.53 18.29 8.72
CA PRO A 387 -11.08 16.90 8.59
C PRO A 387 -10.63 16.24 9.91
N LEU A 388 -10.09 17.01 10.85
CA LEU A 388 -9.71 16.49 12.17
C LEU A 388 -10.92 16.09 13.02
N TYR A 389 -12.04 16.84 12.91
CA TYR A 389 -13.28 16.46 13.57
C TYR A 389 -13.86 15.18 12.98
N LEU A 390 -13.83 15.03 11.64
CA LEU A 390 -14.22 13.79 10.98
C LEU A 390 -13.39 12.60 11.48
N ALA A 391 -12.06 12.73 11.58
CA ALA A 391 -11.19 11.71 12.13
C ALA A 391 -11.52 11.37 13.60
N SER A 392 -11.85 12.37 14.41
CA SER A 392 -12.23 12.19 15.81
C SER A 392 -13.56 11.42 15.95
N CYS A 393 -14.57 11.77 15.15
CA CYS A 393 -15.84 11.05 15.10
C CYS A 393 -15.67 9.59 14.66
N LEU A 394 -14.79 9.35 13.68
CA LEU A 394 -14.46 8.01 13.23
C LEU A 394 -13.81 7.17 14.32
N ASN A 395 -12.84 7.72 15.06
CA ASN A 395 -12.19 7.05 16.19
C ASN A 395 -13.18 6.59 17.27
N ALA A 396 -14.24 7.36 17.49
CA ALA A 396 -15.26 7.05 18.50
C ALA A 396 -16.17 5.86 18.13
N LEU A 397 -16.21 5.46 16.85
CA LEU A 397 -17.15 4.45 16.35
C LEU A 397 -16.49 3.22 15.75
N LYS A 398 -15.29 3.38 15.14
CA LYS A 398 -14.58 2.27 14.51
C LYS A 398 -14.14 1.21 15.52
N ALA A 399 -14.08 -0.04 15.10
CA ALA A 399 -13.43 -1.09 15.89
C ALA A 399 -11.95 -0.76 16.15
N LYS A 400 -11.39 -1.26 17.25
CA LYS A 400 -9.99 -1.03 17.63
C LYS A 400 -9.03 -1.55 16.57
N ASP A 401 -9.35 -2.67 15.94
CA ASP A 401 -8.59 -3.35 14.91
C ASP A 401 -9.04 -3.00 13.48
N ALA A 402 -9.94 -2.02 13.30
CA ALA A 402 -10.38 -1.57 11.99
C ALA A 402 -9.17 -1.20 11.10
N ILE A 403 -9.26 -1.54 9.81
CA ILE A 403 -8.24 -1.20 8.82
C ILE A 403 -8.66 0.09 8.11
N ILE A 404 -7.82 1.10 8.16
CA ILE A 404 -8.02 2.37 7.44
C ILE A 404 -7.08 2.40 6.23
N VAL A 405 -7.66 2.41 5.04
CA VAL A 405 -6.95 2.68 3.79
C VAL A 405 -7.13 4.14 3.46
N ASN A 406 -6.06 4.93 3.62
CA ASN A 406 -6.15 6.38 3.58
C ASN A 406 -5.42 6.95 2.37
N GLU A 407 -6.19 7.45 1.42
CA GLU A 407 -5.67 8.15 0.25
C GLU A 407 -6.16 9.60 0.25
N LEU A 408 -5.42 10.47 0.92
CA LEU A 408 -5.75 11.90 1.00
C LEU A 408 -7.12 12.20 1.64
N GLY A 409 -7.72 11.24 2.35
CA GLY A 409 -9.03 11.39 3.01
C GLY A 409 -8.95 12.03 4.38
N LEU A 410 -8.09 11.52 5.26
CA LEU A 410 -8.04 11.93 6.67
C LEU A 410 -6.62 12.34 7.10
N PRO A 411 -6.48 13.27 8.07
CA PRO A 411 -5.19 13.54 8.69
C PRO A 411 -4.78 12.36 9.58
N VAL A 412 -3.66 11.69 9.26
CA VAL A 412 -3.19 10.52 10.02
C VAL A 412 -2.96 10.80 11.49
N GLY A 413 -2.46 12.01 11.82
CA GLY A 413 -2.29 12.46 13.22
C GLY A 413 -3.59 12.60 14.03
N GLY A 414 -4.75 12.59 13.36
CA GLY A 414 -6.07 12.56 13.97
C GLY A 414 -6.59 11.16 14.28
N LEU A 415 -5.93 10.10 13.81
CA LEU A 415 -6.39 8.72 13.92
C LEU A 415 -5.76 7.99 15.13
N ASP A 416 -6.55 7.14 15.77
CA ASP A 416 -6.08 6.20 16.80
C ASP A 416 -5.86 4.82 16.18
N LEU A 417 -4.57 4.43 16.05
CA LEU A 417 -4.10 3.27 15.32
C LEU A 417 -3.15 2.47 16.22
N THR A 418 -3.63 1.38 16.79
CA THR A 418 -2.90 0.62 17.82
C THR A 418 -2.62 -0.82 17.44
N THR A 419 -3.22 -1.30 16.36
CA THR A 419 -3.13 -2.69 15.91
C THR A 419 -2.22 -2.79 14.67
N PRO A 420 -1.34 -3.79 14.58
CA PRO A 420 -0.56 -4.01 13.36
C PRO A 420 -1.45 -4.15 12.11
N ARG A 421 -0.97 -3.65 10.98
CA ARG A 421 -1.67 -3.69 9.70
C ARG A 421 -3.08 -3.07 9.75
N SER A 422 -3.28 -2.05 10.60
CA SER A 422 -4.54 -1.29 10.69
C SER A 422 -4.55 -0.01 9.87
N TYR A 423 -3.45 0.31 9.19
CA TYR A 423 -3.33 1.51 8.37
C TYR A 423 -2.55 1.23 7.09
N LEU A 424 -3.11 1.64 5.97
CA LEU A 424 -2.52 1.62 4.66
C LEU A 424 -2.55 3.04 4.10
N GLY A 425 -1.44 3.76 4.20
CA GLY A 425 -1.27 5.09 3.63
C GLY A 425 -0.98 5.06 2.14
N SER A 426 -1.14 6.21 1.48
CA SER A 426 -0.85 6.40 0.05
C SER A 426 0.61 6.14 -0.26
N SER A 427 0.86 5.62 -1.46
CA SER A 427 2.22 5.46 -1.99
C SER A 427 2.86 6.80 -2.35
N LEU A 428 4.19 6.89 -2.20
CA LEU A 428 4.98 8.03 -2.67
C LEU A 428 4.97 8.19 -4.21
N ALA A 429 4.55 7.16 -4.95
CA ALA A 429 4.36 7.27 -6.40
C ALA A 429 3.22 8.23 -6.77
N GLY A 430 2.29 8.48 -5.85
CA GLY A 430 1.18 9.42 -6.07
C GLY A 430 0.18 8.97 -7.12
N GLY A 431 0.15 7.68 -7.47
CA GLY A 431 -0.84 7.11 -8.38
C GLY A 431 -2.20 7.04 -7.72
N LEU A 432 -3.07 8.01 -8.04
CA LEU A 432 -4.40 8.10 -7.43
C LEU A 432 -5.29 6.90 -7.79
N GLY A 433 -6.25 6.59 -6.89
CA GLY A 433 -7.18 5.48 -7.03
C GLY A 433 -6.79 4.23 -6.25
N PHE A 434 -5.74 4.29 -5.43
CA PHE A 434 -5.34 3.20 -4.55
C PHE A 434 -6.38 2.92 -3.45
N GLY A 435 -6.94 3.96 -2.83
CA GLY A 435 -7.75 3.84 -1.61
C GLY A 435 -8.95 2.91 -1.74
N LEU A 436 -9.66 2.98 -2.86
CA LEU A 436 -10.84 2.15 -3.12
C LEU A 436 -10.44 0.68 -3.34
N GLY A 437 -9.62 0.40 -4.35
CA GLY A 437 -9.16 -0.97 -4.64
C GLY A 437 -8.40 -1.58 -3.46
N GLY A 438 -7.53 -0.79 -2.80
CA GLY A 438 -6.82 -1.20 -1.59
C GLY A 438 -7.74 -1.60 -0.45
N GLY A 439 -8.88 -0.89 -0.30
CA GLY A 439 -9.94 -1.22 0.65
C GLY A 439 -10.57 -2.60 0.38
N LEU A 440 -10.88 -2.91 -0.88
CA LEU A 440 -11.38 -4.24 -1.26
C LEU A 440 -10.35 -5.34 -0.98
N GLY A 441 -9.09 -5.07 -1.32
CA GLY A 441 -8.00 -6.00 -1.03
C GLY A 441 -7.81 -6.26 0.46
N ALA A 442 -7.88 -5.21 1.27
CA ALA A 442 -7.83 -5.31 2.73
C ALA A 442 -9.00 -6.12 3.29
N LYS A 443 -10.22 -5.90 2.76
CA LYS A 443 -11.41 -6.66 3.17
C LYS A 443 -11.36 -8.12 2.74
N LEU A 444 -10.79 -8.39 1.57
CA LEU A 444 -10.56 -9.76 1.09
C LEU A 444 -9.54 -10.51 1.97
N ALA A 445 -8.52 -9.81 2.47
CA ALA A 445 -7.48 -10.36 3.34
C ALA A 445 -7.94 -10.58 4.79
N ALA A 446 -8.86 -9.75 5.29
CA ALA A 446 -9.36 -9.77 6.66
C ALA A 446 -10.90 -9.55 6.67
N PRO A 447 -11.67 -10.56 6.25
CA PRO A 447 -13.13 -10.45 6.08
C PRO A 447 -13.89 -10.15 7.38
N GLU A 448 -13.32 -10.48 8.52
CA GLU A 448 -13.89 -10.25 9.85
C GLU A 448 -13.66 -8.81 10.36
N ARG A 449 -12.66 -8.09 9.83
CA ARG A 449 -12.32 -6.74 10.29
C ARG A 449 -13.15 -5.68 9.56
N GLU A 450 -13.44 -4.58 10.24
CA GLU A 450 -13.97 -3.38 9.60
C GLU A 450 -12.90 -2.78 8.68
N VAL A 451 -13.28 -2.44 7.45
CA VAL A 451 -12.38 -1.75 6.51
C VAL A 451 -12.99 -0.43 6.08
N ILE A 452 -12.20 0.63 6.22
CA ILE A 452 -12.60 2.01 5.93
C ILE A 452 -11.67 2.54 4.84
N ALA A 453 -12.22 2.82 3.66
CA ALA A 453 -11.52 3.50 2.57
C ALA A 453 -11.77 5.01 2.71
N ALA A 454 -10.81 5.74 3.25
CA ALA A 454 -10.87 7.19 3.41
C ALA A 454 -10.14 7.86 2.26
N VAL A 455 -10.85 8.55 1.39
CA VAL A 455 -10.32 9.12 0.15
C VAL A 455 -10.70 10.59 -0.02
N GLY A 456 -9.87 11.37 -0.70
CA GLY A 456 -10.29 12.68 -1.20
C GLY A 456 -11.25 12.52 -2.38
N ASP A 457 -12.02 13.56 -2.69
CA ASP A 457 -12.92 13.60 -3.85
C ASP A 457 -12.18 13.35 -5.18
N GLY A 458 -11.02 13.97 -5.38
CA GLY A 458 -10.15 13.70 -6.52
C GLY A 458 -9.67 12.25 -6.60
N SER A 459 -9.27 11.66 -5.46
CA SER A 459 -8.85 10.25 -5.39
C SER A 459 -10.00 9.30 -5.71
N TYR A 460 -11.22 9.63 -5.30
CA TYR A 460 -12.41 8.85 -5.62
C TYR A 460 -12.65 8.76 -7.14
N TYR A 461 -12.50 9.86 -7.89
CA TYR A 461 -12.59 9.83 -9.35
C TYR A 461 -11.60 8.84 -9.98
N PHE A 462 -10.34 8.86 -9.54
CA PHE A 462 -9.30 7.98 -10.06
C PHE A 462 -9.45 6.52 -9.61
N GLY A 463 -10.22 6.27 -8.55
CA GLY A 463 -10.48 4.93 -8.02
C GLY A 463 -11.41 4.07 -8.87
N ASN A 464 -11.88 4.56 -10.03
CA ASN A 464 -12.85 3.87 -10.89
C ASN A 464 -14.05 3.36 -10.08
N PRO A 465 -14.82 4.26 -9.46
CA PRO A 465 -15.77 3.91 -8.41
C PRO A 465 -16.85 2.91 -8.86
N LEU A 466 -17.31 2.96 -10.11
CA LEU A 466 -18.28 1.99 -10.60
C LEU A 466 -17.73 0.56 -10.58
N ALA A 467 -16.48 0.38 -11.03
CA ALA A 467 -15.81 -0.93 -10.98
C ALA A 467 -15.58 -1.40 -9.53
N TYR A 468 -15.18 -0.47 -8.66
CA TYR A 468 -15.02 -0.74 -7.23
C TYR A 468 -16.33 -1.20 -6.57
N HIS A 469 -17.41 -0.47 -6.72
CA HIS A 469 -18.71 -0.82 -6.11
C HIS A 469 -19.29 -2.11 -6.69
N TYR A 470 -19.08 -2.37 -8.00
CA TYR A 470 -19.43 -3.64 -8.61
C TYR A 470 -18.72 -4.82 -7.92
N VAL A 471 -17.40 -4.76 -7.75
CA VAL A 471 -16.62 -5.83 -7.11
C VAL A 471 -17.03 -5.98 -5.64
N SER A 472 -17.19 -4.89 -4.91
CA SER A 472 -17.65 -4.90 -3.52
C SER A 472 -18.95 -5.68 -3.35
N ARG A 473 -19.91 -5.46 -4.24
CA ARG A 473 -21.19 -6.17 -4.25
C ARG A 473 -21.05 -7.63 -4.69
N ALA A 474 -20.38 -7.87 -5.83
CA ALA A 474 -20.26 -9.20 -6.42
C ALA A 474 -19.53 -10.18 -5.50
N GLU A 475 -18.49 -9.72 -4.82
CA GLU A 475 -17.63 -10.50 -3.94
C GLU A 475 -18.05 -10.44 -2.45
N LYS A 476 -19.13 -9.70 -2.13
CA LYS A 476 -19.62 -9.50 -0.76
C LYS A 476 -18.50 -8.95 0.16
N LEU A 477 -17.85 -7.90 -0.27
CA LEU A 477 -16.78 -7.23 0.45
C LEU A 477 -17.29 -5.87 0.99
N PRO A 478 -18.10 -5.84 2.06
CA PRO A 478 -18.64 -4.60 2.61
C PRO A 478 -17.52 -3.76 3.24
N THR A 479 -17.33 -2.55 2.72
CA THR A 479 -16.41 -1.54 3.21
C THR A 479 -17.15 -0.24 3.46
N LEU A 480 -16.64 0.59 4.39
CA LEU A 480 -17.09 1.96 4.55
C LEU A 480 -16.18 2.87 3.71
N THR A 481 -16.72 3.50 2.69
CA THR A 481 -16.03 4.56 1.94
C THR A 481 -16.37 5.91 2.54
N ILE A 482 -15.37 6.70 2.91
CA ILE A 482 -15.53 8.09 3.35
C ILE A 482 -14.83 8.98 2.34
N ILE A 483 -15.59 9.86 1.68
CA ILE A 483 -15.04 10.88 0.79
C ILE A 483 -14.92 12.17 1.58
N ALA A 484 -13.69 12.64 1.79
CA ALA A 484 -13.42 13.99 2.28
C ALA A 484 -13.53 14.95 1.08
N ASN A 485 -14.74 15.44 0.84
CA ASN A 485 -15.10 16.23 -0.33
C ASN A 485 -14.91 17.71 -0.05
N ASN A 486 -13.79 18.24 -0.51
CA ASN A 486 -13.48 19.67 -0.42
C ASN A 486 -13.68 20.42 -1.76
N HIS A 487 -14.23 19.72 -2.76
CA HIS A 487 -14.52 20.24 -4.11
C HIS A 487 -13.28 20.77 -4.85
N ALA A 488 -12.07 20.25 -4.54
CA ALA A 488 -10.85 20.80 -5.13
C ALA A 488 -9.67 19.81 -5.16
N TRP A 489 -8.79 19.99 -6.13
CA TRP A 489 -7.44 19.44 -6.13
C TRP A 489 -6.58 20.12 -5.05
N HIS A 490 -6.79 19.75 -3.80
CA HIS A 490 -6.15 20.43 -2.66
C HIS A 490 -4.62 20.42 -2.75
N ALA A 491 -4.01 19.30 -3.14
CA ALA A 491 -2.55 19.20 -3.29
C ALA A 491 -2.01 20.18 -4.35
N VAL A 492 -2.74 20.39 -5.45
CA VAL A 492 -2.38 21.36 -6.50
C VAL A 492 -2.47 22.79 -5.96
N ARG A 493 -3.55 23.08 -5.20
CA ARG A 493 -3.73 24.37 -4.54
C ARG A 493 -2.56 24.68 -3.59
N GLN A 494 -2.20 23.70 -2.75
CA GLN A 494 -1.12 23.86 -1.79
C GLN A 494 0.22 24.07 -2.51
N ALA A 495 0.54 23.24 -3.51
CA ALA A 495 1.75 23.39 -4.30
C ALA A 495 1.86 24.77 -4.96
N THR A 496 0.75 25.33 -5.43
CA THR A 496 0.73 26.69 -6.00
C THR A 496 1.06 27.74 -4.94
N ARG A 497 0.52 27.62 -3.74
CA ARG A 497 0.81 28.52 -2.62
C ARG A 497 2.27 28.41 -2.14
N ASP A 498 2.81 27.20 -2.09
CA ASP A 498 4.18 26.94 -1.64
C ASP A 498 5.23 27.54 -2.59
N VAL A 499 4.93 27.57 -3.90
CA VAL A 499 5.81 28.15 -4.92
C VAL A 499 5.59 29.65 -5.09
N TYR A 500 4.33 30.08 -5.00
CA TYR A 500 3.92 31.49 -5.23
C TYR A 500 3.05 32.02 -4.07
N PRO A 501 3.60 32.17 -2.85
CA PRO A 501 2.81 32.59 -1.68
C PRO A 501 2.16 33.98 -1.91
N ASP A 502 2.88 34.88 -2.59
CA ASP A 502 2.44 36.22 -2.96
C ASP A 502 1.95 36.36 -4.39
N GLY A 503 1.75 35.24 -5.09
CA GLY A 503 1.33 35.19 -6.49
C GLY A 503 -0.13 35.63 -6.69
N HIS A 504 -0.50 35.91 -7.94
CA HIS A 504 -1.86 36.33 -8.30
C HIS A 504 -2.93 35.31 -7.89
N ALA A 505 -2.67 34.00 -8.10
CA ALA A 505 -3.59 32.93 -7.74
C ALA A 505 -3.79 32.84 -6.22
N SER A 506 -2.71 32.99 -5.43
CA SER A 506 -2.76 32.94 -3.97
C SER A 506 -3.53 34.13 -3.39
N LYS A 507 -3.27 35.37 -3.90
CA LYS A 507 -3.95 36.59 -3.47
C LYS A 507 -5.42 36.62 -3.85
N ALA A 508 -5.77 36.21 -5.07
CA ALA A 508 -7.15 36.15 -5.54
C ALA A 508 -7.96 35.02 -4.90
N ASN A 509 -7.30 34.04 -4.26
CA ASN A 509 -7.89 32.81 -3.74
C ASN A 509 -8.70 32.02 -4.81
N ALA A 510 -8.45 32.29 -6.08
CA ALA A 510 -9.05 31.65 -7.24
C ALA A 510 -7.93 31.02 -8.09
N MET A 511 -7.95 29.71 -8.23
CA MET A 511 -6.90 28.95 -8.91
C MET A 511 -7.51 28.15 -10.06
N PRO A 512 -7.24 28.52 -11.32
CA PRO A 512 -7.65 27.69 -12.46
C PRO A 512 -7.17 26.26 -12.32
N LEU A 513 -7.95 25.29 -12.81
CA LEU A 513 -7.65 23.85 -12.80
C LEU A 513 -7.69 23.18 -11.40
N VAL A 514 -8.03 23.91 -10.37
CA VAL A 514 -8.11 23.39 -8.99
C VAL A 514 -9.54 23.02 -8.57
N ASP A 515 -10.53 23.75 -9.07
CA ASP A 515 -11.92 23.57 -8.70
C ASP A 515 -12.53 22.32 -9.34
N LEU A 516 -13.23 21.52 -8.54
CA LEU A 516 -13.98 20.33 -8.93
C LEU A 516 -15.50 20.52 -8.85
N ASN A 517 -16.00 21.77 -8.82
CA ASN A 517 -17.42 22.05 -8.89
C ASN A 517 -17.94 22.13 -10.34
N PRO A 518 -19.22 21.70 -10.59
CA PRO A 518 -20.12 21.05 -9.64
C PRO A 518 -19.72 19.59 -9.37
N ALA A 519 -19.57 19.22 -8.09
CA ALA A 519 -19.30 17.84 -7.72
C ALA A 519 -20.54 16.96 -7.93
N PRO A 520 -20.38 15.71 -8.39
CA PRO A 520 -21.48 14.75 -8.45
C PRO A 520 -21.99 14.37 -7.05
N ASP A 521 -23.19 13.84 -7.02
CA ASP A 521 -23.71 13.16 -5.83
C ASP A 521 -23.06 11.78 -5.71
N PHE A 522 -21.87 11.72 -5.12
CA PHE A 522 -21.06 10.49 -5.03
C PHE A 522 -21.79 9.35 -4.31
N GLU A 523 -22.64 9.66 -3.32
CA GLU A 523 -23.46 8.69 -2.60
C GLU A 523 -24.36 7.90 -3.54
N LYS A 524 -24.88 8.50 -4.61
CA LYS A 524 -25.72 7.83 -5.61
C LYS A 524 -24.96 6.79 -6.44
N VAL A 525 -23.64 6.92 -6.56
CA VAL A 525 -22.82 5.90 -7.24
C VAL A 525 -22.81 4.59 -6.43
N ALA A 526 -22.72 4.68 -5.11
CA ALA A 526 -22.82 3.50 -4.24
C ALA A 526 -24.22 2.90 -4.28
N GLU A 527 -25.27 3.73 -4.23
CA GLU A 527 -26.69 3.32 -4.32
C GLU A 527 -26.99 2.58 -5.63
N SER A 528 -26.40 3.03 -6.76
CA SER A 528 -26.57 2.36 -8.07
C SER A 528 -26.05 0.91 -8.08
N CYS A 529 -25.15 0.59 -7.14
CA CYS A 529 -24.63 -0.75 -6.91
C CYS A 529 -25.25 -1.42 -5.67
N ALA A 530 -26.41 -0.96 -5.20
CA ALA A 530 -27.11 -1.45 -4.02
C ALA A 530 -26.31 -1.31 -2.72
N GLY A 531 -25.43 -0.31 -2.61
CA GLY A 531 -24.80 0.13 -1.38
C GLY A 531 -25.64 1.16 -0.64
N PHE A 532 -25.27 1.43 0.61
CA PHE A 532 -25.81 2.56 1.38
C PHE A 532 -25.05 3.84 0.99
N GLY A 533 -25.75 4.91 0.65
CA GLY A 533 -25.17 6.21 0.29
C GLY A 533 -25.74 7.33 1.15
N GLU A 534 -24.89 8.22 1.68
CA GLU A 534 -25.36 9.40 2.41
C GLU A 534 -24.42 10.59 2.23
N LYS A 535 -25.00 11.80 2.08
CA LYS A 535 -24.30 13.07 2.00
C LYS A 535 -24.37 13.79 3.35
N VAL A 536 -23.22 14.27 3.82
CA VAL A 536 -23.07 14.98 5.10
C VAL A 536 -22.47 16.35 4.84
N THR A 537 -23.17 17.40 5.22
CA THR A 537 -22.77 18.79 4.95
C THR A 537 -22.52 19.61 6.22
N THR A 538 -23.03 19.16 7.37
CA THR A 538 -22.86 19.86 8.65
C THR A 538 -22.33 18.92 9.74
N PRO A 539 -21.65 19.47 10.77
CA PRO A 539 -21.07 18.66 11.85
C PRO A 539 -22.11 17.82 12.62
N GLU A 540 -23.32 18.34 12.81
CA GLU A 540 -24.38 17.67 13.58
C GLU A 540 -24.86 16.38 12.89
N GLN A 541 -24.80 16.34 11.55
CA GLN A 541 -25.18 15.17 10.76
C GLN A 541 -24.14 14.05 10.86
N LEU A 542 -22.87 14.37 11.17
CA LEU A 542 -21.73 13.48 10.97
C LEU A 542 -21.81 12.20 11.84
N MET A 543 -21.98 12.36 13.15
CA MET A 543 -22.04 11.19 14.05
C MET A 543 -23.24 10.27 13.77
N PRO A 544 -24.46 10.77 13.54
CA PRO A 544 -25.60 9.93 13.13
C PRO A 544 -25.37 9.21 11.81
N ALA A 545 -24.81 9.89 10.80
CA ALA A 545 -24.53 9.30 9.49
C ALA A 545 -23.44 8.21 9.56
N LEU A 546 -22.35 8.44 10.31
CA LEU A 546 -21.34 7.43 10.55
C LEU A 546 -21.93 6.17 11.22
N ARG A 547 -22.81 6.32 12.22
CA ARG A 547 -23.49 5.18 12.86
C ARG A 547 -24.28 4.35 11.85
N ARG A 548 -25.14 4.99 11.05
CA ARG A 548 -25.92 4.31 9.98
C ARG A 548 -25.01 3.59 8.99
N SER A 549 -23.91 4.23 8.60
CA SER A 549 -22.93 3.63 7.67
C SER A 549 -22.24 2.41 8.27
N PHE A 550 -21.83 2.46 9.53
CA PHE A 550 -21.26 1.30 10.23
C PHE A 550 -22.28 0.18 10.38
N ASP A 551 -23.54 0.50 10.72
CA ASP A 551 -24.61 -0.50 10.83
C ASP A 551 -24.87 -1.18 9.48
N ALA A 552 -24.85 -0.43 8.36
CA ALA A 552 -24.94 -0.98 7.02
C ALA A 552 -23.77 -1.95 6.73
N VAL A 553 -22.53 -1.53 6.99
CA VAL A 553 -21.35 -2.39 6.74
C VAL A 553 -21.37 -3.65 7.62
N ARG A 554 -21.73 -3.54 8.88
CA ARG A 554 -21.87 -4.68 9.81
C ARG A 554 -22.99 -5.64 9.40
N SER A 555 -24.02 -5.15 8.73
CA SER A 555 -25.08 -5.98 8.14
C SER A 555 -24.72 -6.58 6.78
N GLY A 556 -23.51 -6.30 6.25
CA GLY A 556 -23.03 -6.83 4.97
C GLY A 556 -23.30 -5.92 3.76
N THR A 557 -23.79 -4.70 3.96
CA THR A 557 -24.05 -3.73 2.90
C THR A 557 -22.90 -2.72 2.81
N PRO A 558 -22.20 -2.58 1.66
CA PRO A 558 -21.19 -1.52 1.49
C PRO A 558 -21.80 -0.15 1.71
N ALA A 559 -21.04 0.77 2.33
CA ALA A 559 -21.51 2.11 2.62
C ALA A 559 -20.58 3.18 2.08
N LEU A 560 -21.15 4.33 1.66
CA LEU A 560 -20.41 5.51 1.26
C LEU A 560 -20.97 6.74 1.96
N LEU A 561 -20.07 7.48 2.62
CA LEU A 561 -20.33 8.80 3.17
C LEU A 561 -19.62 9.86 2.32
N ASN A 562 -20.40 10.75 1.68
CA ASN A 562 -19.90 11.94 0.99
C ASN A 562 -19.91 13.13 1.97
N VAL A 563 -18.76 13.40 2.60
CA VAL A 563 -18.63 14.41 3.65
C VAL A 563 -18.05 15.69 3.08
N THR A 564 -18.83 16.77 3.08
CA THR A 564 -18.35 18.10 2.68
C THR A 564 -17.37 18.64 3.72
N THR A 565 -16.10 18.75 3.32
CA THR A 565 -15.02 19.17 4.22
C THR A 565 -14.39 20.48 3.80
N GLN A 566 -13.73 21.13 4.75
CA GLN A 566 -12.84 22.25 4.47
C GLN A 566 -11.63 21.81 3.63
N ASN A 567 -11.09 22.73 2.87
CA ASN A 567 -9.73 22.58 2.39
C ASN A 567 -8.80 22.47 3.62
N ARG A 568 -7.89 21.52 3.60
CA ARG A 568 -6.83 21.46 4.60
C ARG A 568 -6.02 22.73 4.46
N GLY A 569 -5.93 23.51 5.51
CA GLY A 569 -5.23 24.80 5.56
C GLY A 569 -3.73 24.66 5.44
#